data_89884c5c5e3986d7c41bddce28a01145
#
_entry.id   89884c5c5e3986d7c41bddce28a01145
#
_cell.length_a   1.000
_cell.length_b   1.000
_cell.length_c   1.000
_cell.angle_alpha   90.00
_cell.angle_beta   90.00
_cell.angle_gamma   90.00
#
_symmetry.space_group_name_H-M   'P 1'
#
loop_
_entity.id
_entity.type
_entity.pdbx_description
1 polymer ?
#
loop_
_entity_poly.entity_id
_entity_poly.type
_entity_poly.pdbx_seq_one_letter_code
_entity_poly.pdbx_strand_id
1 'polypeptide(L)'
;MSIDLHCHTRYSDGSTPLEELIQLAALRGVTTFALTDHDTMAGCECASELGRGAGVTVIPGVEISAADPKRHGKAHILCYKPKKPEVLLPLLQKTTDSRHAAMLRSVDKVCRLYAIPREMILRRAEGSTNIYKQHVLQALMDAGYASEMFGEVFKKLYDSKTGIAYEKVDY
;
A
#
# COMPACT_ATOMS: atom_id res chain seq x y z
N MET A 1 6.48 -15.20 22.35
CA MET A 1 5.69 -14.00 21.98
C MET A 1 6.39 -13.36 20.80
N SER A 2 5.71 -13.29 19.65
CA SER A 2 6.24 -12.63 18.44
C SER A 2 5.39 -11.39 18.15
N ILE A 3 6.07 -10.29 17.82
CA ILE A 3 5.43 -8.98 17.58
C ILE A 3 5.90 -8.47 16.23
N ASP A 4 4.97 -7.97 15.41
CA ASP A 4 5.25 -7.29 14.15
C ASP A 4 4.56 -5.92 14.16
N LEU A 5 5.32 -4.85 14.01
CA LEU A 5 4.80 -3.48 14.09
C LEU A 5 4.66 -2.78 12.75
N HIS A 6 4.80 -3.50 11.63
CA HIS A 6 4.71 -2.90 10.30
C HIS A 6 4.10 -3.90 9.30
N CYS A 7 2.78 -3.94 9.24
CA CYS A 7 2.05 -4.85 8.35
C CYS A 7 1.11 -4.09 7.42
N HIS A 8 1.10 -4.51 6.16
CA HIS A 8 0.21 -4.01 5.11
C HIS A 8 -0.73 -5.10 4.64
N THR A 9 -1.92 -4.68 4.24
CA THR A 9 -2.94 -5.55 3.66
C THR A 9 -3.34 -5.08 2.27
N ARG A 10 -4.33 -5.75 1.71
CA ARG A 10 -4.97 -5.32 0.46
C ARG A 10 -5.64 -3.94 0.56
N TYR A 11 -5.84 -3.38 1.76
CA TYR A 11 -6.32 -1.98 1.89
C TYR A 11 -5.33 -0.95 1.36
N SER A 12 -4.03 -1.31 1.24
CA SER A 12 -3.03 -0.48 0.57
C SER A 12 -2.30 -1.27 -0.52
N ASP A 13 -1.02 -1.47 -0.39
CA ASP A 13 -0.14 -2.09 -1.39
C ASP A 13 0.20 -3.56 -1.11
N GLY A 14 -0.33 -4.12 -0.04
CA GLY A 14 -0.23 -5.55 0.24
C GLY A 14 -1.16 -6.38 -0.65
N SER A 15 -0.81 -7.65 -0.85
CA SER A 15 -1.61 -8.60 -1.64
C SER A 15 -2.54 -9.46 -0.78
N THR A 16 -2.31 -9.52 0.53
CA THR A 16 -3.01 -10.41 1.45
C THR A 16 -4.28 -9.75 1.98
N PRO A 17 -5.46 -10.39 1.86
CA PRO A 17 -6.67 -9.95 2.52
C PRO A 17 -6.50 -9.90 4.04
N LEU A 18 -7.23 -9.00 4.71
CA LEU A 18 -7.10 -8.79 6.15
C LEU A 18 -7.37 -10.06 6.96
N GLU A 19 -8.43 -10.80 6.62
CA GLU A 19 -8.81 -12.03 7.30
C GLU A 19 -7.71 -13.09 7.20
N GLU A 20 -7.11 -13.22 6.04
CA GLU A 20 -6.02 -14.16 5.78
C GLU A 20 -4.75 -13.74 6.55
N LEU A 21 -4.42 -12.44 6.59
CA LEU A 21 -3.29 -11.94 7.36
C LEU A 21 -3.41 -12.29 8.84
N ILE A 22 -4.60 -12.13 9.43
CA ILE A 22 -4.84 -12.45 10.84
C ILE A 22 -4.71 -13.96 11.11
N GLN A 23 -5.24 -14.79 10.21
CA GLN A 23 -5.08 -16.24 10.31
C GLN A 23 -3.61 -16.66 10.20
N LEU A 24 -2.87 -16.08 9.27
CA LEU A 24 -1.42 -16.32 9.11
C LEU A 24 -0.64 -15.88 10.34
N ALA A 25 -0.98 -14.75 10.93
CA ALA A 25 -0.37 -14.26 12.16
C ALA A 25 -0.56 -15.27 13.30
N ALA A 26 -1.80 -15.73 13.51
CA ALA A 26 -2.12 -16.74 14.54
C ALA A 26 -1.35 -18.05 14.29
N LEU A 27 -1.38 -18.57 13.06
CA LEU A 27 -0.68 -19.80 12.69
C LEU A 27 0.84 -19.73 12.89
N ARG A 28 1.44 -18.55 12.70
CA ARG A 28 2.88 -18.33 12.89
C ARG A 28 3.28 -17.90 14.29
N GLY A 29 2.34 -17.89 15.23
CA GLY A 29 2.60 -17.53 16.63
C GLY A 29 2.88 -16.03 16.82
N VAL A 30 2.47 -15.18 15.89
CA VAL A 30 2.47 -13.72 16.07
C VAL A 30 1.30 -13.37 16.99
N THR A 31 1.63 -12.88 18.19
CA THR A 31 0.63 -12.57 19.22
C THR A 31 0.13 -11.13 19.13
N THR A 32 0.93 -10.27 18.51
CA THR A 32 0.59 -8.83 18.35
C THR A 32 1.16 -8.33 17.04
N PHE A 33 0.35 -7.63 16.24
CA PHE A 33 0.87 -6.86 15.11
C PHE A 33 0.18 -5.51 14.99
N ALA A 34 0.85 -4.55 14.35
CA ALA A 34 0.26 -3.29 13.96
C ALA A 34 -0.20 -3.33 12.49
N LEU A 35 -1.45 -2.99 12.25
CA LEU A 35 -1.93 -2.74 10.90
C LEU A 35 -1.57 -1.30 10.53
N THR A 36 -0.73 -1.13 9.52
CA THR A 36 -0.15 0.16 9.14
C THR A 36 -0.21 0.39 7.63
N ASP A 37 -1.37 0.15 7.05
CA ASP A 37 -1.61 0.40 5.63
C ASP A 37 -1.27 1.84 5.23
N HIS A 38 -0.77 2.04 4.01
CA HIS A 38 -0.37 3.35 3.51
C HIS A 38 -1.54 4.33 3.41
N ASP A 39 -1.40 5.45 4.11
CA ASP A 39 -2.29 6.61 4.06
C ASP A 39 -3.79 6.27 4.29
N THR A 40 -4.06 5.15 4.99
CA THR A 40 -5.43 4.72 5.30
C THR A 40 -5.51 3.99 6.64
N MET A 41 -6.63 4.15 7.32
CA MET A 41 -7.00 3.39 8.52
C MET A 41 -8.27 2.56 8.31
N ALA A 42 -8.73 2.42 7.07
CA ALA A 42 -10.02 1.80 6.74
C ALA A 42 -10.17 0.36 7.26
N GLY A 43 -9.07 -0.40 7.33
CA GLY A 43 -9.07 -1.78 7.85
C GLY A 43 -8.98 -1.92 9.37
N CYS A 44 -8.68 -0.85 10.12
CA CYS A 44 -8.27 -0.95 11.53
C CYS A 44 -9.35 -1.49 12.47
N GLU A 45 -10.60 -1.08 12.30
CA GLU A 45 -11.72 -1.54 13.15
C GLU A 45 -11.99 -3.02 12.91
N CYS A 46 -12.17 -3.41 11.67
CA CYS A 46 -12.37 -4.81 11.27
C CYS A 46 -11.19 -5.70 11.73
N ALA A 47 -9.95 -5.22 11.56
CA ALA A 47 -8.75 -5.94 12.03
C ALA A 47 -8.76 -6.19 13.53
N SER A 48 -9.18 -5.20 14.30
CA SER A 48 -9.25 -5.32 15.76
C SER A 48 -10.32 -6.34 16.22
N GLU A 49 -11.43 -6.42 15.49
CA GLU A 49 -12.50 -7.40 15.76
C GLU A 49 -12.07 -8.82 15.40
N LEU A 50 -11.56 -9.02 14.20
CA LEU A 50 -11.08 -10.30 13.71
C LEU A 50 -9.90 -10.83 14.55
N GLY A 51 -8.98 -9.94 14.94
CA GLY A 51 -7.85 -10.30 15.80
C GLY A 51 -8.28 -10.83 17.15
N ARG A 52 -9.30 -10.22 17.78
CA ARG A 52 -9.86 -10.72 19.04
C ARG A 52 -10.40 -12.15 18.90
N GLY A 53 -11.08 -12.44 17.80
CA GLY A 53 -11.59 -13.78 17.50
C GLY A 53 -10.49 -14.83 17.29
N ALA A 54 -9.33 -14.42 16.77
CA ALA A 54 -8.19 -15.28 16.49
C ALA A 54 -7.14 -15.33 17.62
N GLY A 55 -7.34 -14.61 18.73
CA GLY A 55 -6.37 -14.54 19.82
C GLY A 55 -5.13 -13.70 19.48
N VAL A 56 -5.21 -12.80 18.49
CA VAL A 56 -4.15 -11.91 18.06
C VAL A 56 -4.50 -10.47 18.42
N THR A 57 -3.59 -9.79 19.11
CA THR A 57 -3.76 -8.35 19.41
C THR A 57 -3.41 -7.52 18.20
N VAL A 58 -4.37 -6.77 17.66
CA VAL A 58 -4.11 -5.83 16.57
C VAL A 58 -3.97 -4.41 17.12
N ILE A 59 -2.88 -3.75 16.76
CA ILE A 59 -2.63 -2.34 17.06
C ILE A 59 -3.09 -1.53 15.84
N PRO A 60 -4.16 -0.70 15.95
CA PRO A 60 -4.57 0.16 14.86
C PRO A 60 -3.50 1.23 14.60
N GLY A 61 -3.14 1.40 13.34
CA GLY A 61 -2.11 2.34 12.92
C GLY A 61 -2.29 2.78 11.47
N VAL A 62 -1.33 3.53 11.01
CA VAL A 62 -1.21 3.98 9.62
C VAL A 62 0.24 4.28 9.29
N GLU A 63 0.69 3.94 8.09
CA GLU A 63 1.95 4.44 7.55
C GLU A 63 1.68 5.70 6.72
N ILE A 64 2.08 6.83 7.27
CA ILE A 64 1.86 8.14 6.66
C ILE A 64 2.98 8.42 5.67
N SER A 65 2.63 8.65 4.42
CA SER A 65 3.58 9.13 3.41
C SER A 65 3.86 10.62 3.65
N ALA A 66 5.14 10.96 3.74
CA ALA A 66 5.59 12.32 4.05
C ALA A 66 6.76 12.74 3.17
N ALA A 67 6.97 14.05 3.03
CA ALA A 67 8.12 14.62 2.36
C ALA A 67 8.76 15.71 3.23
N ASP A 68 10.10 15.75 3.23
CA ASP A 68 10.85 16.88 3.77
C ASP A 68 11.21 17.83 2.63
N PRO A 69 10.53 19.01 2.53
CA PRO A 69 10.79 19.95 1.43
C PRO A 69 12.19 20.57 1.49
N LYS A 70 12.84 20.59 2.68
CA LYS A 70 14.17 21.15 2.85
C LYS A 70 15.27 20.20 2.37
N ARG A 71 15.08 18.90 2.57
CA ARG A 71 16.07 17.87 2.21
C ARG A 71 15.69 17.13 0.91
N HIS A 72 14.56 17.49 0.28
CA HIS A 72 14.01 16.79 -0.89
C HIS A 72 13.86 15.28 -0.66
N GLY A 73 13.73 14.87 0.59
CA GLY A 73 13.59 13.48 1.02
C GLY A 73 12.14 13.06 1.13
N LYS A 74 11.88 11.78 0.91
CA LYS A 74 10.63 11.12 1.26
C LYS A 74 10.84 10.32 2.53
N ALA A 75 9.81 10.26 3.37
CA ALA A 75 9.81 9.47 4.59
C ALA A 75 8.45 8.79 4.75
N HIS A 76 8.44 7.65 5.40
CA HIS A 76 7.23 7.02 5.89
C HIS A 76 7.25 7.06 7.40
N ILE A 77 6.15 7.50 7.99
CA ILE A 77 6.01 7.68 9.44
C ILE A 77 4.95 6.73 9.93
N LEU A 78 5.35 5.78 10.77
CA LEU A 78 4.42 4.85 11.42
C LEU A 78 3.73 5.56 12.59
N CYS A 79 2.42 5.68 12.53
CA CYS A 79 1.59 6.23 13.59
C CYS A 79 0.74 5.10 14.19
N TYR A 80 0.90 4.87 15.49
CA TYR A 80 0.17 3.83 16.22
C TYR A 80 -0.83 4.44 17.17
N LYS A 81 -2.04 3.86 17.23
CA LYS A 81 -3.11 4.26 18.15
C LYS A 81 -3.31 5.78 18.21
N PRO A 82 -3.54 6.46 17.07
CA PRO A 82 -3.77 7.90 17.11
C PRO A 82 -4.93 8.22 18.04
N LYS A 83 -4.72 9.15 18.98
CA LYS A 83 -5.74 9.54 19.96
C LYS A 83 -6.92 10.27 19.31
N LYS A 84 -6.67 10.94 18.19
CA LYS A 84 -7.65 11.72 17.43
C LYS A 84 -7.50 11.41 15.94
N PRO A 85 -7.94 10.23 15.48
CA PRO A 85 -7.78 9.82 14.08
C PRO A 85 -8.48 10.79 13.13
N GLU A 86 -9.57 11.43 13.56
CA GLU A 86 -10.31 12.42 12.78
C GLU A 86 -9.45 13.63 12.34
N VAL A 87 -8.39 13.95 13.08
CA VAL A 87 -7.44 15.03 12.71
C VAL A 87 -6.50 14.57 11.58
N LEU A 88 -6.20 13.28 11.51
CA LEU A 88 -5.35 12.72 10.47
C LEU A 88 -6.10 12.50 9.14
N LEU A 89 -7.37 12.19 9.20
CA LEU A 89 -8.14 11.80 8.00
C LEU A 89 -8.04 12.82 6.84
N PRO A 90 -8.16 14.15 7.05
CA PRO A 90 -8.02 15.11 5.96
C PRO A 90 -6.61 15.11 5.33
N LEU A 91 -5.57 14.88 6.14
CA LEU A 91 -4.19 14.79 5.66
C LEU A 91 -4.00 13.53 4.81
N LEU A 92 -4.44 12.39 5.32
CA LEU A 92 -4.37 11.11 4.61
C LEU A 92 -5.17 11.18 3.30
N GLN A 93 -6.36 11.80 3.31
CA GLN A 93 -7.19 11.95 2.13
C GLN A 93 -6.49 12.78 1.04
N LYS A 94 -5.85 13.90 1.42
CA LYS A 94 -5.09 14.72 0.47
C LYS A 94 -3.98 13.92 -0.22
N THR A 95 -3.24 13.13 0.53
CA THR A 95 -2.17 12.27 -0.01
C THR A 95 -2.75 11.18 -0.90
N THR A 96 -3.86 10.57 -0.48
CA THR A 96 -4.58 9.54 -1.24
C THR A 96 -5.09 10.07 -2.57
N ASP A 97 -5.70 11.26 -2.61
CA ASP A 97 -6.19 11.90 -3.82
C ASP A 97 -5.04 12.22 -4.80
N SER A 98 -3.95 12.79 -4.28
CA SER A 98 -2.75 13.07 -5.08
C SER A 98 -2.16 11.78 -5.67
N ARG A 99 -2.06 10.72 -4.87
CA ARG A 99 -1.60 9.41 -5.31
C ARG A 99 -2.52 8.83 -6.37
N HIS A 100 -3.83 8.91 -6.17
CA HIS A 100 -4.80 8.38 -7.13
C HIS A 100 -4.62 9.02 -8.50
N ALA A 101 -4.57 10.35 -8.55
CA ALA A 101 -4.36 11.09 -9.80
C ALA A 101 -3.02 10.76 -10.47
N ALA A 102 -1.94 10.66 -9.70
CA ALA A 102 -0.63 10.29 -10.21
C ALA A 102 -0.62 8.85 -10.76
N MET A 103 -1.21 7.91 -10.02
CA MET A 103 -1.22 6.50 -10.45
C MET A 103 -2.11 6.26 -11.66
N LEU A 104 -3.21 6.98 -11.84
CA LEU A 104 -4.01 6.89 -13.07
C LEU A 104 -3.19 7.30 -14.30
N ARG A 105 -2.42 8.39 -14.23
CA ARG A 105 -1.51 8.80 -15.32
C ARG A 105 -0.42 7.77 -15.56
N SER A 106 0.13 7.19 -14.49
CA SER A 106 1.13 6.12 -14.57
C SER A 106 0.58 4.88 -15.27
N VAL A 107 -0.63 4.45 -14.90
CA VAL A 107 -1.33 3.30 -15.52
C VAL A 107 -1.50 3.53 -17.03
N ASP A 108 -1.94 4.72 -17.44
CA ASP A 108 -2.10 5.04 -18.86
C ASP A 108 -0.78 4.97 -19.65
N LYS A 109 0.34 5.36 -19.03
CA LYS A 109 1.68 5.22 -19.62
C LYS A 109 2.08 3.75 -19.75
N VAL A 110 1.87 2.96 -18.70
CA VAL A 110 2.21 1.53 -18.68
C VAL A 110 1.38 0.76 -19.71
N CYS A 111 0.07 0.99 -19.79
CA CYS A 111 -0.78 0.33 -20.77
C CYS A 111 -0.35 0.59 -22.22
N ARG A 112 0.12 1.80 -22.52
CA ARG A 112 0.68 2.12 -23.85
C ARG A 112 2.00 1.43 -24.13
N LEU A 113 2.87 1.29 -23.12
CA LEU A 113 4.19 0.69 -23.28
C LEU A 113 4.18 -0.81 -23.44
N TYR A 114 3.28 -1.48 -22.72
CA TYR A 114 3.22 -2.95 -22.61
C TYR A 114 2.01 -3.56 -23.34
N ALA A 115 1.18 -2.72 -23.96
CA ALA A 115 -0.04 -3.15 -24.68
C ALA A 115 -0.96 -4.05 -23.83
N ILE A 116 -1.04 -3.79 -22.51
CA ILE A 116 -1.96 -4.48 -21.60
C ILE A 116 -3.24 -3.65 -21.38
N PRO A 117 -4.40 -4.29 -21.19
CA PRO A 117 -5.63 -3.58 -20.87
C PRO A 117 -5.56 -2.97 -19.46
N ARG A 118 -6.11 -1.78 -19.31
CA ARG A 118 -6.16 -1.04 -18.04
C ARG A 118 -6.82 -1.85 -16.92
N GLU A 119 -7.86 -2.60 -17.27
CA GLU A 119 -8.64 -3.45 -16.37
C GLU A 119 -7.78 -4.51 -15.69
N MET A 120 -6.70 -4.94 -16.33
CA MET A 120 -5.77 -5.92 -15.75
C MET A 120 -5.06 -5.35 -14.51
N ILE A 121 -4.68 -4.06 -14.56
CA ILE A 121 -4.09 -3.36 -13.42
C ILE A 121 -5.15 -3.05 -12.36
N LEU A 122 -6.32 -2.57 -12.78
CA LEU A 122 -7.39 -2.17 -11.86
C LEU A 122 -7.91 -3.36 -11.04
N ARG A 123 -7.99 -4.55 -11.61
CA ARG A 123 -8.33 -5.79 -10.87
C ARG A 123 -7.34 -6.09 -9.75
N ARG A 124 -6.04 -5.80 -9.93
CA ARG A 124 -5.04 -6.01 -8.88
C ARG A 124 -5.18 -5.00 -7.74
N ALA A 125 -5.80 -3.85 -8.00
CA ALA A 125 -6.10 -2.82 -7.01
C ALA A 125 -7.50 -2.97 -6.37
N GLU A 126 -8.30 -3.98 -6.73
CA GLU A 126 -9.60 -4.21 -6.12
C GLU A 126 -9.48 -4.44 -4.62
N GLY A 127 -10.28 -3.72 -3.83
CA GLY A 127 -10.25 -3.75 -2.37
C GLY A 127 -9.20 -2.83 -1.74
N SER A 128 -8.28 -2.27 -2.52
CA SER A 128 -7.35 -1.25 -2.05
C SER A 128 -7.98 0.13 -2.08
N THR A 129 -7.60 0.99 -1.14
CA THR A 129 -8.02 2.40 -1.13
C THR A 129 -7.38 3.23 -2.24
N ASN A 130 -6.36 2.67 -2.91
CA ASN A 130 -5.68 3.33 -4.01
C ASN A 130 -5.02 2.33 -4.98
N ILE A 131 -4.51 2.85 -6.11
CA ILE A 131 -3.61 2.10 -6.98
C ILE A 131 -2.18 2.33 -6.50
N TYR A 132 -1.41 1.26 -6.38
CA TYR A 132 0.01 1.30 -6.02
C TYR A 132 0.87 0.70 -7.13
N LYS A 133 2.17 0.98 -7.11
CA LYS A 133 3.14 0.44 -8.08
C LYS A 133 3.15 -1.09 -8.08
N GLN A 134 2.94 -1.69 -6.92
CA GLN A 134 2.87 -3.14 -6.74
C GLN A 134 1.72 -3.75 -7.55
N HIS A 135 0.56 -3.10 -7.61
CA HIS A 135 -0.57 -3.56 -8.45
C HIS A 135 -0.21 -3.55 -9.94
N VAL A 136 0.50 -2.52 -10.38
CA VAL A 136 0.99 -2.41 -11.77
C VAL A 136 2.00 -3.52 -12.07
N LEU A 137 2.98 -3.71 -11.18
CA LEU A 137 4.00 -4.75 -11.37
C LEU A 137 3.39 -6.16 -11.36
N GLN A 138 2.42 -6.41 -10.47
CA GLN A 138 1.73 -7.70 -10.45
C GLN A 138 0.99 -7.98 -11.76
N ALA A 139 0.29 -6.98 -12.32
CA ALA A 139 -0.36 -7.12 -13.62
C ALA A 139 0.65 -7.37 -14.75
N LEU A 140 1.81 -6.73 -14.71
CA LEU A 140 2.89 -6.98 -15.68
C LEU A 140 3.52 -8.36 -15.52
N MET A 141 3.63 -8.87 -14.29
CA MET A 141 4.08 -10.25 -14.02
C MET A 141 3.08 -11.26 -14.55
N ASP A 142 1.79 -11.05 -14.35
CA ASP A 142 0.72 -11.91 -14.88
C ASP A 142 0.70 -11.95 -16.41
N ALA A 143 1.05 -10.82 -17.04
CA ALA A 143 1.16 -10.71 -18.49
C ALA A 143 2.51 -11.21 -19.06
N GLY A 144 3.44 -11.68 -18.21
CA GLY A 144 4.74 -12.20 -18.62
C GLY A 144 5.79 -11.13 -18.95
N TYR A 145 5.55 -9.85 -18.64
CA TYR A 145 6.51 -8.75 -18.89
C TYR A 145 7.52 -8.54 -17.76
N ALA A 146 7.27 -9.07 -16.59
CA ALA A 146 8.17 -9.00 -15.44
C ALA A 146 8.22 -10.37 -14.74
N SER A 147 9.39 -10.75 -14.23
CA SER A 147 9.60 -11.99 -13.48
C SER A 147 9.61 -11.78 -11.96
N GLU A 148 9.79 -10.55 -11.53
CA GLU A 148 9.89 -10.17 -10.11
C GLU A 148 9.35 -8.77 -9.85
N MET A 149 8.90 -8.53 -8.62
CA MET A 149 8.24 -7.27 -8.22
C MET A 149 9.16 -6.04 -8.30
N PHE A 150 10.38 -6.14 -7.82
CA PHE A 150 11.33 -5.02 -7.70
C PHE A 150 12.55 -5.17 -8.61
N GLY A 151 12.38 -5.81 -9.77
CA GLY A 151 13.44 -6.04 -10.75
C GLY A 151 13.65 -4.90 -11.73
N GLU A 152 14.21 -5.25 -12.90
CA GLU A 152 14.55 -4.30 -13.96
C GLU A 152 13.33 -3.53 -14.49
N VAL A 153 12.18 -4.19 -14.61
CA VAL A 153 10.93 -3.55 -15.06
C VAL A 153 10.48 -2.48 -14.06
N PHE A 154 10.57 -2.77 -12.75
CA PHE A 154 10.26 -1.77 -11.71
C PHE A 154 11.19 -0.55 -11.83
N LYS A 155 12.49 -0.75 -11.93
CA LYS A 155 13.47 0.33 -12.09
C LYS A 155 13.19 1.17 -13.34
N LYS A 156 12.98 0.52 -14.48
CA LYS A 156 12.64 1.19 -15.74
C LYS A 156 11.39 2.07 -15.62
N LEU A 157 10.36 1.60 -14.91
CA LEU A 157 9.09 2.32 -14.80
C LEU A 157 9.11 3.40 -13.72
N TYR A 158 9.74 3.13 -12.57
CA TYR A 158 9.49 3.87 -11.32
C TYR A 158 10.72 4.43 -10.63
N ASP A 159 11.91 4.36 -11.26
CA ASP A 159 13.05 5.14 -10.77
C ASP A 159 12.67 6.62 -10.66
N SER A 160 13.03 7.27 -9.55
CA SER A 160 12.58 8.63 -9.25
C SER A 160 13.13 9.71 -10.19
N LYS A 161 14.21 9.41 -10.93
CA LYS A 161 14.85 10.34 -11.86
C LYS A 161 14.59 9.98 -13.32
N THR A 162 14.55 8.71 -13.64
CA THR A 162 14.54 8.18 -15.00
C THR A 162 13.35 7.31 -15.34
N GLY A 163 12.49 7.01 -14.36
CA GLY A 163 11.36 6.11 -14.54
C GLY A 163 10.30 6.67 -15.50
N ILE A 164 10.05 5.92 -16.58
CA ILE A 164 9.20 6.38 -17.70
C ILE A 164 7.71 6.46 -17.35
N ALA A 165 7.28 5.75 -16.31
CA ALA A 165 5.92 5.81 -15.78
C ALA A 165 5.85 6.46 -14.38
N TYR A 166 6.97 6.98 -13.88
CA TYR A 166 6.97 7.68 -12.61
C TYR A 166 6.13 8.95 -12.67
N GLU A 167 5.26 9.12 -11.69
CA GLU A 167 4.46 10.32 -11.46
C GLU A 167 4.70 10.80 -10.03
N LYS A 168 4.86 12.11 -9.88
CA LYS A 168 5.05 12.71 -8.55
C LYS A 168 3.74 12.67 -7.78
N VAL A 169 3.82 12.23 -6.53
CA VAL A 169 2.75 12.35 -5.52
C VAL A 169 3.12 13.49 -4.59
N ASP A 170 2.19 14.38 -4.31
CA ASP A 170 2.36 15.46 -3.32
C ASP A 170 1.86 14.95 -1.97
N TYR A 171 2.73 15.12 -0.96
CA TYR A 171 2.51 14.67 0.42
C TYR A 171 2.32 15.85 1.36
#